data_d38c2d5c1861e0724f7e10b34ba3263e
#
_entry.id   d38c2d5c1861e0724f7e10b34ba3263e
#
_cell.length_a   1.000
_cell.length_b   1.000
_cell.length_c   1.000
_cell.angle_alpha   90.00
_cell.angle_beta   90.00
_cell.angle_gamma   90.00
#
_symmetry.space_group_name_H-M   'P 1'
#
loop_
_entity.id
_entity.type
_entity.pdbx_description
1 polymer ?
#
loop_
_entity_poly.entity_id
_entity_poly.type
_entity_poly.pdbx_seq_one_letter_code
_entity_poly.pdbx_strand_id
1 'polypeptide(L)'
;MAGREKKYYWLKLKRDFFKRHDIRIIEKMQNGKDYVLFYLKMLLESIDHEGELRFSDAIPYNEEMLSVITDTNVDVIRQAMRIFIDLGMIEVLEDETIYMNEVQKMIGSESA
;
A
#
# COMPACT_ATOMS: atom_id res chain seq x y z
N MET A 1 32.88 7.56 -3.28
CA MET A 1 32.72 8.09 -2.33
C MET A 1 32.22 7.23 -1.38
N ALA A 2 32.86 7.23 -0.69
CA ALA A 2 32.41 6.59 0.36
C ALA A 2 31.28 7.30 0.78
N GLY A 3 30.70 7.10 1.58
CA GLY A 3 29.78 7.93 2.14
C GLY A 3 28.37 7.74 1.76
N ARG A 4 28.09 6.88 0.89
CA ARG A 4 26.72 6.60 0.64
C ARG A 4 26.22 5.71 1.77
N GLU A 5 25.42 6.27 2.66
CA GLU A 5 24.81 5.50 3.71
C GLU A 5 23.76 4.59 3.14
N LYS A 6 23.71 3.37 3.64
CA LYS A 6 22.65 2.44 3.34
C LYS A 6 21.50 2.72 4.30
N LYS A 7 20.30 2.89 3.77
CA LYS A 7 19.10 3.08 4.58
C LYS A 7 18.19 1.89 4.45
N TYR A 8 17.64 1.48 5.58
CA TYR A 8 16.63 0.44 5.62
C TYR A 8 15.31 1.06 6.02
N TYR A 9 14.23 0.60 5.43
CA TYR A 9 12.90 1.10 5.69
C TYR A 9 12.02 -0.02 6.20
N TRP A 10 11.09 0.33 7.04
CA TRP A 10 10.10 -0.62 7.52
C TRP A 10 8.75 0.05 7.68
N LEU A 11 7.73 -0.79 7.72
CA LEU A 11 6.37 -0.38 7.97
C LEU A 11 6.06 -0.61 9.44
N LYS A 12 5.65 0.44 10.14
CA LYS A 12 5.26 0.32 11.55
C LYS A 12 3.77 0.04 11.61
N LEU A 13 3.40 -1.07 12.20
CA LEU A 13 1.99 -1.37 12.45
C LEU A 13 1.72 -1.23 13.93
N LYS A 14 0.67 -0.50 14.26
CA LYS A 14 0.23 -0.44 15.65
C LYS A 14 -0.29 -1.81 16.08
N ARG A 15 -0.10 -2.16 17.35
CA ARG A 15 -0.53 -3.47 17.84
C ARG A 15 -2.03 -3.70 17.70
N ASP A 16 -2.82 -2.64 17.54
CA ASP A 16 -4.26 -2.71 17.37
C ASP A 16 -4.68 -2.54 15.91
N PHE A 17 -3.77 -2.76 14.97
CA PHE A 17 -4.05 -2.62 13.54
C PHE A 17 -5.33 -3.37 13.13
N PHE A 18 -5.51 -4.60 13.62
CA PHE A 18 -6.68 -5.41 13.25
C PHE A 18 -7.94 -5.03 14.02
N LYS A 19 -7.85 -4.03 14.90
CA LYS A 19 -9.02 -3.45 15.57
C LYS A 19 -9.51 -2.17 14.89
N ARG A 20 -8.79 -1.69 13.88
CA ARG A 20 -9.24 -0.54 13.09
C ARG A 20 -10.60 -0.86 12.48
N HIS A 21 -11.48 0.12 12.48
CA HIS A 21 -12.85 -0.09 11.97
C HIS A 21 -12.85 -0.48 10.49
N ASP A 22 -12.03 0.19 9.67
CA ASP A 22 -11.94 -0.12 8.25
C ASP A 22 -11.43 -1.55 8.01
N ILE A 23 -10.41 -1.96 8.74
CA ILE A 23 -9.85 -3.30 8.59
C ILE A 23 -10.88 -4.36 9.03
N ARG A 24 -11.60 -4.10 10.13
CA ARG A 24 -12.63 -5.03 10.61
C ARG A 24 -13.77 -5.17 9.63
N ILE A 25 -14.18 -4.05 9.02
CA ILE A 25 -15.23 -4.06 8.01
C ILE A 25 -14.80 -4.93 6.82
N ILE A 26 -13.57 -4.73 6.35
CA ILE A 26 -13.05 -5.48 5.21
C ILE A 26 -12.94 -6.98 5.53
N GLU A 27 -12.44 -7.31 6.72
CA GLU A 27 -12.29 -8.72 7.10
C GLU A 27 -13.59 -9.51 7.09
N LYS A 28 -14.73 -8.84 7.28
CA LYS A 28 -16.05 -9.47 7.25
C LYS A 28 -16.58 -9.70 5.83
N MET A 29 -15.96 -9.08 4.84
CA MET A 29 -16.39 -9.23 3.45
C MET A 29 -15.96 -10.58 2.89
N GLN A 30 -16.65 -11.03 1.85
CA GLN A 30 -16.17 -12.16 1.06
C GLN A 30 -14.82 -11.75 0.47
N ASN A 31 -13.83 -12.64 0.58
CA ASN A 31 -12.44 -12.36 0.19
C ASN A 31 -11.76 -11.28 1.05
N GLY A 32 -12.31 -10.97 2.21
CA GLY A 32 -11.78 -9.89 3.06
C GLY A 32 -10.33 -10.08 3.45
N LYS A 33 -9.91 -11.32 3.71
CA LYS A 33 -8.51 -11.59 4.07
C LYS A 33 -7.57 -11.29 2.90
N ASP A 34 -8.00 -11.57 1.69
CA ASP A 34 -7.21 -11.26 0.49
C ASP A 34 -7.08 -9.75 0.33
N TYR A 35 -8.14 -8.99 0.60
CA TYR A 35 -8.11 -7.53 0.53
C TYR A 35 -7.16 -6.95 1.58
N VAL A 36 -7.19 -7.45 2.81
CA VAL A 36 -6.29 -6.96 3.87
C VAL A 36 -4.84 -7.28 3.52
N LEU A 37 -4.59 -8.48 3.03
CA LEU A 37 -3.23 -8.86 2.62
C LEU A 37 -2.74 -7.97 1.49
N PHE A 38 -3.58 -7.71 0.49
CA PHE A 38 -3.25 -6.83 -0.61
C PHE A 38 -2.97 -5.40 -0.11
N TYR A 39 -3.77 -4.90 0.83
CA TYR A 39 -3.55 -3.60 1.44
C TYR A 39 -2.16 -3.51 2.09
N LEU A 40 -1.79 -4.51 2.88
CA LEU A 40 -0.47 -4.54 3.51
C LEU A 40 0.66 -4.57 2.47
N LYS A 41 0.50 -5.35 1.41
CA LYS A 41 1.49 -5.40 0.33
C LYS A 41 1.63 -4.05 -0.35
N MET A 42 0.52 -3.34 -0.58
CA MET A 42 0.56 -2.01 -1.18
C MET A 42 1.25 -1.01 -0.27
N LEU A 43 1.00 -1.08 1.04
CA LEU A 43 1.68 -0.21 1.99
C LEU A 43 3.19 -0.39 1.89
N LEU A 44 3.65 -1.64 1.85
CA LEU A 44 5.09 -1.93 1.75
C LEU A 44 5.67 -1.42 0.42
N GLU A 45 4.96 -1.62 -0.68
CA GLU A 45 5.43 -1.14 -1.99
C GLU A 45 5.49 0.37 -2.07
N SER A 46 4.66 1.08 -1.31
CA SER A 46 4.59 2.54 -1.38
C SER A 46 5.70 3.24 -0.59
N ILE A 47 6.44 2.51 0.24
CA ILE A 47 7.47 3.12 1.10
C ILE A 47 8.54 3.85 0.28
N ASP A 48 8.95 3.28 -0.84
CA ASP A 48 10.03 3.83 -1.66
C ASP A 48 9.67 5.17 -2.31
N HIS A 49 8.38 5.49 -2.39
CA HIS A 49 7.90 6.71 -3.03
C HIS A 49 6.96 7.50 -2.11
N GLU A 50 7.22 7.43 -0.81
CA GLU A 50 6.53 8.26 0.20
C GLU A 50 5.01 8.13 0.18
N GLY A 51 4.53 6.93 -0.11
CA GLY A 51 3.10 6.63 -0.11
C GLY A 51 2.51 6.49 -1.50
N GLU A 52 3.25 6.83 -2.55
CA GLU A 52 2.78 6.67 -3.91
C GLU A 52 3.18 5.31 -4.45
N LEU A 53 2.29 4.67 -5.18
CA LEU A 53 2.58 3.39 -5.82
C LEU A 53 3.13 3.65 -7.22
N ARG A 54 4.45 3.55 -7.35
CA ARG A 54 5.15 3.85 -8.59
C ARG A 54 6.21 2.81 -8.89
N PHE A 55 6.34 2.49 -10.18
CA PHE A 55 7.48 1.72 -10.66
C PHE A 55 8.74 2.60 -10.65
N SER A 56 8.59 3.84 -11.04
CA SER A 56 9.67 4.84 -11.07
C SER A 56 9.07 6.22 -10.89
N ASP A 57 9.90 7.25 -10.83
CA ASP A 57 9.41 8.62 -10.72
C ASP A 57 8.49 9.00 -11.89
N ALA A 58 8.70 8.38 -13.05
CA ALA A 58 7.92 8.69 -14.26
C ALA A 58 6.72 7.78 -14.46
N ILE A 59 6.71 6.59 -13.86
CA ILE A 59 5.72 5.57 -14.19
C ILE A 59 4.98 5.12 -12.93
N PRO A 60 3.70 5.49 -12.79
CA PRO A 60 2.89 4.95 -11.69
C PRO A 60 2.52 3.50 -11.97
N TYR A 61 2.28 2.73 -10.91
CA TYR A 61 1.78 1.36 -11.07
C TYR A 61 0.33 1.38 -11.55
N ASN A 62 0.01 0.51 -12.49
CA ASN A 62 -1.36 0.21 -12.87
C ASN A 62 -1.79 -1.13 -12.24
N GLU A 63 -3.04 -1.53 -12.50
CA GLU A 63 -3.59 -2.76 -11.93
C GLU A 63 -2.81 -4.01 -12.31
N GLU A 64 -2.35 -4.08 -13.56
CA GLU A 64 -1.63 -5.25 -14.04
C GLU A 64 -0.26 -5.36 -13.39
N MET A 65 0.44 -4.24 -13.24
CA MET A 65 1.72 -4.21 -12.54
C MET A 65 1.54 -4.62 -11.08
N LEU A 66 0.50 -4.09 -10.42
CA LEU A 66 0.21 -4.46 -9.04
C LEU A 66 -0.11 -5.93 -8.92
N SER A 67 -0.82 -6.50 -9.89
CA SER A 67 -1.12 -7.94 -9.89
C SER A 67 0.16 -8.77 -9.88
N VAL A 68 1.15 -8.37 -10.65
CA VAL A 68 2.43 -9.09 -10.72
C VAL A 68 3.22 -8.93 -9.43
N ILE A 69 3.42 -7.70 -8.97
CA ILE A 69 4.32 -7.45 -7.83
C ILE A 69 3.71 -7.88 -6.50
N THR A 70 2.40 -7.91 -6.38
CA THR A 70 1.75 -8.34 -5.14
C THR A 70 1.23 -9.78 -5.22
N ASP A 71 1.40 -10.42 -6.37
CA ASP A 71 0.89 -11.77 -6.62
C ASP A 71 -0.58 -11.87 -6.24
N THR A 72 -1.37 -10.97 -6.77
CA THR A 72 -2.80 -10.86 -6.47
C THR A 72 -3.59 -10.86 -7.78
N ASN A 73 -4.68 -11.60 -7.84
CA ASN A 73 -5.56 -11.63 -9.00
C ASN A 73 -6.09 -10.24 -9.30
N VAL A 74 -6.11 -9.86 -10.58
CA VAL A 74 -6.53 -8.51 -10.99
C VAL A 74 -7.98 -8.20 -10.61
N ASP A 75 -8.85 -9.19 -10.59
CA ASP A 75 -10.25 -8.98 -10.18
C ASP A 75 -10.35 -8.66 -8.69
N VAL A 76 -9.52 -9.30 -7.88
CA VAL A 76 -9.41 -8.99 -6.45
C VAL A 76 -8.92 -7.55 -6.28
N ILE A 77 -7.91 -7.16 -7.06
CA ILE A 77 -7.37 -5.80 -7.02
C ILE A 77 -8.45 -4.77 -7.33
N ARG A 78 -9.23 -4.99 -8.39
CA ARG A 78 -10.28 -4.04 -8.77
C ARG A 78 -11.31 -3.85 -7.66
N GLN A 79 -11.76 -4.93 -7.05
CA GLN A 79 -12.69 -4.86 -5.94
C GLN A 79 -12.05 -4.18 -4.73
N ALA A 80 -10.82 -4.56 -4.40
CA ALA A 80 -10.10 -3.97 -3.28
C ALA A 80 -9.91 -2.47 -3.45
N MET A 81 -9.52 -2.03 -4.65
CA MET A 81 -9.33 -0.60 -4.92
C MET A 81 -10.60 0.20 -4.66
N ARG A 82 -11.75 -0.33 -5.12
CA ARG A 82 -13.04 0.33 -4.91
C ARG A 82 -13.36 0.44 -3.42
N ILE A 83 -13.14 -0.64 -2.68
CA ILE A 83 -13.38 -0.68 -1.25
C ILE A 83 -12.47 0.32 -0.53
N PHE A 84 -11.19 0.33 -0.86
CA PHE A 84 -10.22 1.21 -0.21
C PHE A 84 -10.51 2.69 -0.49
N ILE A 85 -10.94 3.02 -1.71
CA ILE A 85 -11.34 4.39 -2.03
C ILE A 85 -12.57 4.79 -1.21
N ASP A 86 -13.57 3.92 -1.16
CA ASP A 86 -14.80 4.21 -0.42
C ASP A 86 -14.56 4.40 1.08
N LEU A 87 -13.59 3.67 1.63
CA LEU A 87 -13.26 3.76 3.05
C LEU A 87 -12.19 4.82 3.36
N GLY A 88 -11.73 5.55 2.33
CA GLY A 88 -10.75 6.62 2.53
C GLY A 88 -9.34 6.13 2.85
N MET A 89 -9.04 4.89 2.51
CA MET A 89 -7.71 4.29 2.79
C MET A 89 -6.69 4.65 1.71
N ILE A 90 -7.15 4.90 0.51
CA ILE A 90 -6.31 5.32 -0.62
C ILE A 90 -7.01 6.43 -1.38
N GLU A 91 -6.24 7.13 -2.21
CA GLU A 91 -6.83 8.04 -3.20
C GLU A 91 -6.07 7.90 -4.51
N VAL A 92 -6.72 8.27 -5.60
CA VAL A 92 -6.12 8.26 -6.93
C VAL A 92 -5.87 9.70 -7.32
N LEU A 93 -4.61 10.04 -7.58
CA LEU A 93 -4.20 11.39 -7.90
C LEU A 93 -4.51 11.72 -9.36
N GLU A 94 -4.29 13.00 -9.76
CA GLU A 94 -4.63 13.44 -11.11
C GLU A 94 -3.92 12.65 -12.21
N ASP A 95 -2.70 12.21 -11.97
CA ASP A 95 -1.94 11.42 -12.94
C ASP A 95 -2.21 9.92 -12.83
N GLU A 96 -3.30 9.54 -12.15
CA GLU A 96 -3.71 8.18 -11.89
C GLU A 96 -2.78 7.42 -10.92
N THR A 97 -1.89 8.11 -10.25
CA THR A 97 -1.06 7.51 -9.21
C THR A 97 -1.91 7.17 -8.00
N ILE A 98 -1.74 5.95 -7.49
CA ILE A 98 -2.41 5.53 -6.26
C ILE A 98 -1.59 6.01 -5.07
N TYR A 99 -2.22 6.70 -4.14
CA TYR A 99 -1.59 7.18 -2.94
C TYR A 99 -2.19 6.49 -1.71
N MET A 100 -1.32 5.95 -0.86
CA MET A 100 -1.72 5.27 0.37
C MET A 100 -1.90 6.30 1.47
N ASN A 101 -3.15 6.58 1.83
CA ASN A 101 -3.44 7.57 2.86
C ASN A 101 -2.82 7.16 4.19
N GLU A 102 -2.26 8.13 4.89
CA GLU A 102 -1.67 7.98 6.22
C GLU A 102 -0.40 7.11 6.30
N VAL A 103 0.09 6.58 5.18
CA VAL A 103 1.25 5.70 5.21
C VAL A 103 2.50 6.40 5.75
N GLN A 104 2.62 7.72 5.56
CA GLN A 104 3.80 8.45 6.02
C GLN A 104 3.99 8.35 7.53
N LYS A 105 2.90 8.23 8.27
CA LYS A 105 2.96 8.02 9.72
C LYS A 105 3.45 6.64 10.10
N MET A 106 3.44 5.72 9.14
CA MET A 106 3.79 4.31 9.37
C MET A 106 5.20 3.96 8.90
N ILE A 107 5.84 4.86 8.15
CA ILE A 107 7.17 4.59 7.61
C ILE A 107 8.23 4.87 8.67
N GLY A 108 9.10 3.88 8.89
CA GLY A 108 10.29 4.03 9.72
C GLY A 108 11.53 3.74 8.91
N SER A 109 12.66 4.27 9.34
CA SER A 109 13.94 4.02 8.67
C SER A 109 15.10 4.10 9.67
N GLU A 110 16.19 3.46 9.29
CA GLU A 110 17.46 3.61 10.01
C GLU A 110 18.60 3.50 9.02
N SER A 111 19.71 4.15 9.37
CA SER A 111 20.92 4.08 8.58
C SER A 111 21.79 2.93 9.05
N ALA A 112 22.38 2.22 8.12
CA ALA A 112 23.34 1.17 8.44
C ALA A 112 24.74 1.75 8.62
#